data_f855e2cc371a45213b03564491f56a89
#
_entry.id   f855e2cc371a45213b03564491f56a89
#
_cell.length_a   1.000
_cell.length_b   1.000
_cell.length_c   1.000
_cell.angle_alpha   90.00
_cell.angle_beta   90.00
_cell.angle_gamma   90.00
#
_symmetry.space_group_name_H-M   'P 1'
#
loop_
_entity.id
_entity.type
_entity.pdbx_description
1 polymer ?
#
loop_
_entity_poly.entity_id
_entity_poly.type
_entity_poly.pdbx_seq_one_letter_code
_entity_poly.pdbx_strand_id
1 'polypeptide(L)'
;MDEEFIRNRITELRLKKGVSEYQMSMELGQNRSYIQAISSGRSMPSMKQFLNICEYFEITPLQFFDAQENNPKFIKKFLERMR
;
A
#
# COMPACT_ATOMS: atom_id res chain seq x y z
N MET A 1 -12.78 2.83 -2.72
CA MET A 1 -11.45 2.80 -2.07
C MET A 1 -11.65 2.87 -0.56
N ASP A 2 -11.04 1.97 0.18
CA ASP A 2 -11.23 1.85 1.61
C ASP A 2 -9.91 1.45 2.29
N GLU A 3 -9.96 1.17 3.59
CA GLU A 3 -8.78 0.76 4.34
C GLU A 3 -8.18 -0.54 3.82
N GLU A 4 -9.02 -1.46 3.37
CA GLU A 4 -8.55 -2.74 2.82
C GLU A 4 -7.69 -2.51 1.57
N PHE A 5 -8.07 -1.56 0.72
CA PHE A 5 -7.27 -1.20 -0.45
C PHE A 5 -5.87 -0.77 -0.02
N ILE A 6 -5.78 0.08 1.02
CA ILE A 6 -4.50 0.59 1.50
C ILE A 6 -3.63 -0.54 2.05
N ARG A 7 -4.21 -1.45 2.85
CA ARG A 7 -3.49 -2.60 3.39
C ARG A 7 -2.96 -3.50 2.28
N ASN A 8 -3.81 -3.80 1.31
CA ASN A 8 -3.45 -4.68 0.19
C ASN A 8 -2.37 -4.04 -0.68
N ARG A 9 -2.46 -2.73 -0.88
CA ARG A 9 -1.47 -2.01 -1.69
C ARG A 9 -0.10 -2.00 -1.01
N ILE A 10 -0.06 -1.77 0.30
CA ILE A 10 1.19 -1.85 1.06
C ILE A 10 1.79 -3.24 0.96
N THR A 11 0.97 -4.28 1.10
CA THR A 11 1.43 -5.66 0.99
C THR A 11 1.98 -5.95 -0.41
N GLU A 12 1.30 -5.51 -1.44
CA GLU A 12 1.76 -5.68 -2.82
C GLU A 12 3.13 -5.03 -3.04
N LEU A 13 3.27 -3.78 -2.62
CA LEU A 13 4.53 -3.04 -2.77
C LEU A 13 5.64 -3.68 -1.96
N ARG A 14 5.33 -4.16 -0.74
CA ARG A 14 6.29 -4.83 0.11
C ARG A 14 6.81 -6.12 -0.54
N LEU A 15 5.90 -6.92 -1.08
CA LEU A 15 6.27 -8.16 -1.77
C LEU A 15 7.11 -7.88 -3.01
N LYS A 16 6.79 -6.85 -3.77
CA LYS A 16 7.59 -6.44 -4.93
C LYS A 16 9.00 -6.03 -4.53
N LYS A 17 9.14 -5.35 -3.39
CA LYS A 17 10.44 -4.93 -2.87
C LYS A 17 11.22 -6.11 -2.28
N GLY A 18 10.53 -7.20 -1.96
CA GLY A 18 11.17 -8.40 -1.43
C GLY A 18 11.57 -8.29 0.03
N VAL A 19 10.87 -7.49 0.82
CA VAL A 19 11.17 -7.32 2.25
C VAL A 19 10.06 -7.91 3.10
N SER A 20 10.45 -8.39 4.30
CA SER A 20 9.49 -8.90 5.29
C SER A 20 8.78 -7.75 5.99
N GLU A 21 7.69 -8.06 6.67
CA GLU A 21 6.99 -7.08 7.51
C GLU A 21 7.92 -6.56 8.61
N TYR A 22 8.71 -7.43 9.19
CA TYR A 22 9.69 -7.05 10.21
C TYR A 22 10.72 -6.07 9.64
N GLN A 23 11.32 -6.42 8.51
CA GLN A 23 12.35 -5.60 7.90
C GLN A 23 11.80 -4.22 7.52
N MET A 24 10.64 -4.17 6.90
CA MET A 24 10.02 -2.90 6.52
C MET A 24 9.73 -2.05 7.76
N SER A 25 9.20 -2.65 8.83
CA SER A 25 8.94 -1.93 10.08
C SER A 25 10.19 -1.29 10.64
N MET A 26 11.29 -2.03 10.67
CA MET A 26 12.56 -1.55 11.21
C MET A 26 13.14 -0.45 10.31
N GLU A 27 13.09 -0.63 9.01
CA GLU A 27 13.62 0.36 8.06
C GLU A 27 12.83 1.66 8.08
N LEU A 28 11.55 1.59 8.42
CA LEU A 28 10.72 2.79 8.63
C LEU A 28 10.96 3.47 9.98
N GLY A 29 11.82 2.90 10.82
CA GLY A 29 12.07 3.44 12.15
C GLY A 29 10.94 3.19 13.13
N GLN A 30 10.11 2.18 12.88
CA GLN A 30 8.98 1.83 13.72
C GLN A 30 9.29 0.59 14.57
N ASN A 31 8.37 0.20 15.46
CA ASN A 31 8.55 -1.03 16.19
C ASN A 31 8.40 -2.23 15.24
N ARG A 32 8.90 -3.39 15.66
CA ARG A 32 9.00 -4.60 14.83
C ARG A 32 7.67 -5.13 14.30
N SER A 33 6.56 -4.81 14.93
CA SER A 33 5.23 -5.29 14.53
C SER A 33 4.38 -4.22 13.85
N TYR A 34 4.97 -3.09 13.49
CA TYR A 34 4.22 -1.96 12.93
C TYR A 34 3.48 -2.35 11.64
N ILE A 35 4.18 -2.94 10.68
CA ILE A 35 3.57 -3.32 9.40
C ILE A 35 2.61 -4.49 9.58
N GLN A 36 2.93 -5.45 10.44
CA GLN A 36 2.04 -6.58 10.71
C GLN A 36 0.71 -6.09 11.32
N ALA A 37 0.74 -5.07 12.16
CA ALA A 37 -0.48 -4.49 12.72
C ALA A 37 -1.35 -3.86 11.62
N ILE A 38 -0.73 -3.24 10.62
CA ILE A 38 -1.46 -2.69 9.48
C ILE A 38 -2.05 -3.80 8.62
N SER A 39 -1.25 -4.79 8.24
CA SER A 39 -1.70 -5.86 7.35
C SER A 39 -2.79 -6.72 7.99
N SER A 40 -2.79 -6.86 9.31
CA SER A 40 -3.81 -7.64 10.04
C SER A 40 -5.10 -6.85 10.31
N GLY A 41 -5.13 -5.56 9.99
CA GLY A 41 -6.31 -4.74 10.19
C GLY A 41 -6.41 -4.07 11.55
N ARG A 42 -5.40 -4.24 12.42
CA ARG A 42 -5.42 -3.66 13.76
C ARG A 42 -5.09 -2.16 13.79
N SER A 43 -4.38 -1.66 12.79
CA SER A 43 -4.05 -0.24 12.75
C SER A 43 -3.96 0.25 11.30
N MET A 44 -3.90 1.57 11.15
CA MET A 44 -3.68 2.23 9.89
C MET A 44 -2.56 3.25 10.08
N PRO A 45 -1.77 3.53 9.05
CA PRO A 45 -0.75 4.56 9.16
C PRO A 45 -1.41 5.95 9.30
N SER A 46 -0.79 6.83 10.09
CA SER A 46 -1.13 8.24 10.07
C SER A 46 -0.77 8.80 8.69
N MET A 47 -1.25 10.01 8.38
CA MET A 47 -0.89 10.66 7.12
C MET A 47 0.62 10.84 7.00
N LYS A 48 1.28 11.24 8.08
CA LYS A 48 2.74 11.38 8.10
C LYS A 48 3.43 10.06 7.76
N GLN A 49 2.97 8.99 8.38
CA GLN A 49 3.56 7.66 8.15
C GLN A 49 3.23 7.15 6.76
N PHE A 50 2.05 7.45 6.24
CA PHE A 50 1.69 7.12 4.86
C PHE A 50 2.67 7.76 3.87
N LEU A 51 3.00 9.04 4.07
CA LEU A 51 3.97 9.72 3.22
C LEU A 51 5.36 9.08 3.32
N ASN A 52 5.76 8.67 4.53
CA ASN A 52 7.03 7.95 4.73
C ASN A 52 7.02 6.59 4.03
N ILE A 53 5.89 5.91 4.02
CA ILE A 53 5.74 4.63 3.32
C ILE A 53 5.89 4.83 1.81
N CYS A 54 5.28 5.87 1.26
CA CYS A 54 5.44 6.18 -0.15
C CYS A 54 6.91 6.47 -0.48
N GLU A 55 7.58 7.26 0.35
CA GLU A 55 8.99 7.55 0.16
C GLU A 55 9.85 6.29 0.25
N TYR A 56 9.53 5.41 1.19
CA TYR A 56 10.21 4.12 1.34
C TYR A 56 10.14 3.30 0.07
N PHE A 57 8.99 3.30 -0.60
CA PHE A 57 8.80 2.59 -1.86
C PHE A 57 9.21 3.41 -3.08
N GLU A 58 9.70 4.64 -2.89
CA GLU A 58 10.13 5.53 -3.97
C GLU A 58 9.01 5.83 -4.97
N ILE A 59 7.80 6.02 -4.44
CA ILE A 59 6.64 6.37 -5.24
C ILE A 59 5.94 7.60 -4.66
N THR A 60 5.14 8.25 -5.49
CA THR A 60 4.28 9.35 -5.03
C THR A 60 2.98 8.77 -4.46
N PRO A 61 2.23 9.56 -3.66
CA PRO A 61 0.89 9.15 -3.25
C PRO A 61 -0.01 8.83 -4.44
N LEU A 62 0.10 9.57 -5.53
CA LEU A 62 -0.66 9.30 -6.75
C LEU A 62 -0.35 7.90 -7.28
N GLN A 63 0.93 7.56 -7.37
CA GLN A 63 1.36 6.23 -7.82
C GLN A 63 0.91 5.13 -6.87
N PHE A 64 0.88 5.43 -5.57
CA PHE A 64 0.35 4.47 -4.59
C PHE A 64 -1.09 4.08 -4.92
N PHE A 65 -1.94 5.05 -5.20
CA PHE A 65 -3.35 4.81 -5.48
C PHE A 65 -3.61 4.38 -6.92
N ASP A 66 -2.64 4.50 -7.80
CA ASP A 66 -2.75 4.16 -9.22
C ASP A 66 -2.84 2.65 -9.47
N ALA A 67 -2.54 1.84 -8.47
CA ALA A 67 -2.65 0.38 -8.58
C ALA A 67 -4.05 -0.06 -9.01
N GLN A 68 -5.08 0.68 -8.61
CA GLN A 68 -6.46 0.37 -8.96
C GLN A 68 -6.73 0.61 -10.45
N GLU A 69 -6.10 1.61 -11.04
CA GLU A 69 -6.21 1.91 -12.46
C GLU A 69 -5.55 0.84 -13.33
N ASN A 70 -4.51 0.21 -12.81
CA ASN A 70 -3.78 -0.85 -13.49
C ASN A 70 -4.36 -2.24 -13.24
N ASN A 71 -5.42 -2.33 -12.45
CA ASN A 71 -6.10 -3.59 -12.17
C ASN A 71 -6.97 -3.97 -13.37
N PRO A 72 -6.81 -5.19 -13.94
CA PRO A 72 -7.61 -5.61 -15.10
C PRO A 72 -9.12 -5.50 -14.88
N LYS A 73 -9.60 -5.77 -13.68
CA LYS A 73 -11.02 -5.65 -13.35
C LYS A 73 -11.51 -4.20 -13.42
N PHE A 74 -10.68 -3.27 -12.93
CA PHE A 74 -11.01 -1.86 -12.99
C PHE A 74 -11.04 -1.36 -14.42
N ILE A 75 -10.03 -1.72 -15.21
CA ILE A 75 -9.93 -1.32 -16.62
C ILE A 75 -11.13 -1.83 -17.38
N LYS A 76 -11.52 -3.09 -17.17
CA LYS A 76 -12.69 -3.68 -17.81
C LYS A 76 -13.97 -2.90 -17.49
N LYS A 77 -14.19 -2.58 -16.21
CA LYS A 77 -15.35 -1.79 -15.79
C LYS A 77 -15.35 -0.40 -16.41
N PHE A 78 -14.18 0.23 -16.46
CA PHE A 78 -14.03 1.54 -17.06
C PHE A 78 -14.40 1.53 -18.54
N LEU A 79 -13.92 0.54 -19.28
CA LEU A 79 -14.23 0.39 -20.71
C LEU A 79 -15.72 0.12 -20.92
N GLU A 80 -16.34 -0.67 -20.06
CA GLU A 80 -17.78 -0.95 -20.14
C GLU A 80 -18.61 0.32 -19.95
N ARG A 81 -18.18 1.24 -19.07
CA ARG A 81 -18.86 2.51 -18.85
C ARG A 81 -18.75 3.47 -20.01
N MET A 82 -17.75 3.31 -20.85
CA MET A 82 -17.51 4.19 -21.99
C MET A 82 -18.29 3.80 -23.23
N ARG A 83 -19.03 2.70 -23.17
CA ARG A 83 -19.87 2.23 -24.30
C ARG A 83 -21.19 2.95 -24.41
#